data_4f85976abcb0e94ecca6a9dcf4ed580f
#
_entry.id   4f85976abcb0e94ecca6a9dcf4ed580f
#
_cell.length_a   1.000
_cell.length_b   1.000
_cell.length_c   1.000
_cell.angle_alpha   90.00
_cell.angle_beta   90.00
_cell.angle_gamma   90.00
#
_symmetry.space_group_name_H-M   'P 1'
#
loop_
_entity.id
_entity.type
_entity.pdbx_description
1 polymer ?
#
loop_
_entity_poly.entity_id
_entity_poly.type
_entity_poly.pdbx_seq_one_letter_code
_entity_poly.pdbx_strand_id
1 'polypeptide(L)'
;GNTPAHQITEIPISLSGINSITNIYPTTDGYEEESDDDLRERYYERIRTPATSGNIYHYKSWAKEVPGVGEVKVIPLWNGDNTVKIVIIDSNMQPASPLLVQEVQKHIDPNGAGLGDGQAPIGAFCTVISAIPIPINLVFNATLKSGYSVEVAEENVSKMIVDYLKKIAFKQDFVSYAQSGSLILDSEGIEDYSNLKINDDVINVSVGNEEIAVLGGVEIVQ
;
A
#
# COMPACT_ATOMS: atom_id res chain seq x y z
N GLY A 1 -4.30 15.50 0.72
CA GLY A 1 -2.94 15.87 0.93
C GLY A 1 -2.62 16.44 2.29
N ASN A 2 -1.36 16.35 2.65
CA ASN A 2 -0.85 16.91 3.89
C ASN A 2 -0.53 18.41 3.72
N THR A 3 -0.82 19.20 4.74
CA THR A 3 -0.60 20.65 4.75
C THR A 3 0.34 20.99 5.89
N PRO A 4 1.42 21.80 5.65
CA PRO A 4 2.30 22.28 6.71
C PRO A 4 1.55 23.07 7.80
N ALA A 5 2.18 23.20 8.97
CA ALA A 5 1.65 24.01 10.06
C ALA A 5 1.38 25.46 9.59
N HIS A 6 0.34 26.08 10.12
CA HIS A 6 -0.07 27.46 9.86
C HIS A 6 -0.49 27.80 8.42
N GLN A 7 -0.77 26.80 7.57
CA GLN A 7 -1.22 27.03 6.19
C GLN A 7 -2.75 27.00 6.02
N ILE A 8 -3.50 26.47 6.99
CA ILE A 8 -4.97 26.48 6.97
C ILE A 8 -5.42 27.79 7.60
N THR A 9 -5.78 28.77 6.76
CA THR A 9 -6.13 30.13 7.20
C THR A 9 -7.49 30.62 6.72
N GLU A 10 -8.16 29.85 5.84
CA GLU A 10 -9.45 30.23 5.27
C GLU A 10 -10.62 29.50 5.94
N ILE A 11 -11.69 30.25 6.19
CA ILE A 11 -12.97 29.74 6.71
C ILE A 11 -13.98 29.83 5.57
N PRO A 12 -14.40 28.73 4.95
CA PRO A 12 -15.31 28.75 3.80
C PRO A 12 -16.73 29.22 4.15
N ILE A 13 -17.09 29.16 5.44
CA ILE A 13 -18.40 29.60 5.95
C ILE A 13 -18.17 30.46 7.19
N SER A 14 -18.68 31.70 7.19
CA SER A 14 -18.58 32.60 8.34
C SER A 14 -19.26 32.01 9.57
N LEU A 15 -18.51 31.82 10.64
CA LEU A 15 -19.00 31.35 11.93
C LEU A 15 -18.96 32.50 12.91
N SER A 16 -20.10 32.77 13.57
CA SER A 16 -20.21 33.86 14.55
C SER A 16 -19.24 33.62 15.71
N GLY A 17 -18.39 34.64 16.00
CA GLY A 17 -17.42 34.61 17.09
C GLY A 17 -16.07 33.97 16.71
N ILE A 18 -15.85 33.51 15.48
CA ILE A 18 -14.57 33.03 14.99
C ILE A 18 -14.04 33.98 13.92
N ASN A 19 -12.92 34.63 14.20
CA ASN A 19 -12.32 35.62 13.30
C ASN A 19 -11.15 35.07 12.48
N SER A 20 -10.52 33.96 12.94
CA SER A 20 -9.41 33.31 12.25
C SER A 20 -9.30 31.87 12.71
N ILE A 21 -8.75 31.02 11.84
CA ILE A 21 -8.37 29.65 12.14
C ILE A 21 -6.92 29.41 11.73
N THR A 22 -6.27 28.45 12.34
CA THR A 22 -4.98 27.93 11.88
C THR A 22 -4.76 26.52 12.41
N ASN A 23 -3.98 25.73 11.68
CA ASN A 23 -3.49 24.44 12.18
C ASN A 23 -2.14 24.67 12.87
N ILE A 24 -2.06 24.35 14.15
CA ILE A 24 -0.83 24.53 14.95
C ILE A 24 0.25 23.53 14.51
N TYR A 25 -0.15 22.33 14.13
CA TYR A 25 0.72 21.26 13.66
C TYR A 25 0.46 20.96 12.18
N PRO A 26 1.44 20.37 11.46
CA PRO A 26 1.18 19.83 10.12
C PRO A 26 0.04 18.81 10.17
N THR A 27 -0.79 18.77 9.14
CA THR A 27 -1.75 17.67 8.97
C THR A 27 -1.02 16.42 8.50
N THR A 28 -1.42 15.25 8.99
CA THR A 28 -0.89 13.95 8.62
C THR A 28 -2.02 13.06 8.07
N ASP A 29 -1.67 11.93 7.49
CA ASP A 29 -2.63 10.93 6.99
C ASP A 29 -3.56 11.44 5.87
N GLY A 30 -3.12 12.47 5.14
CA GLY A 30 -3.81 12.89 3.92
C GLY A 30 -3.48 11.95 2.77
N TYR A 31 -4.51 11.62 1.98
CA TYR A 31 -4.40 10.75 0.80
C TYR A 31 -4.39 11.58 -0.47
N GLU A 32 -3.73 11.05 -1.51
CA GLU A 32 -3.85 11.58 -2.85
C GLU A 32 -5.27 11.31 -3.41
N GLU A 33 -5.70 12.11 -4.37
CA GLU A 33 -6.93 11.88 -5.09
C GLU A 33 -6.85 10.56 -5.86
N GLU A 34 -7.91 9.74 -5.79
CA GLU A 34 -8.00 8.50 -6.56
C GLU A 34 -7.95 8.82 -8.06
N SER A 35 -7.09 8.14 -8.81
CA SER A 35 -7.00 8.35 -10.25
C SER A 35 -8.24 7.78 -10.96
N ASP A 36 -8.55 8.32 -12.16
CA ASP A 36 -9.65 7.81 -13.01
C ASP A 36 -9.45 6.33 -13.36
N ASP A 37 -8.22 5.87 -13.50
CA ASP A 37 -7.89 4.48 -13.79
C ASP A 37 -8.15 3.59 -12.59
N ASP A 38 -7.76 4.00 -11.38
CA ASP A 38 -8.04 3.27 -10.14
C ASP A 38 -9.54 3.21 -9.85
N LEU A 39 -10.27 4.33 -10.06
CA LEU A 39 -11.72 4.39 -9.95
C LEU A 39 -12.40 3.43 -10.94
N ARG A 40 -11.90 3.36 -12.17
CA ARG A 40 -12.40 2.46 -13.21
C ARG A 40 -12.10 1.00 -12.86
N GLU A 41 -10.91 0.68 -12.38
CA GLU A 41 -10.54 -0.67 -11.91
C GLU A 41 -11.44 -1.11 -10.77
N ARG A 42 -11.66 -0.27 -9.76
CA ARG A 42 -12.56 -0.51 -8.63
C ARG A 42 -14.03 -0.70 -9.07
N TYR A 43 -14.49 0.08 -10.03
CA TYR A 43 -15.83 -0.07 -10.61
C TYR A 43 -15.99 -1.42 -11.31
N TYR A 44 -15.02 -1.82 -12.14
CA TYR A 44 -15.05 -3.11 -12.82
C TYR A 44 -14.90 -4.28 -11.84
N GLU A 45 -14.08 -4.17 -10.83
CA GLU A 45 -13.99 -5.16 -9.75
C GLU A 45 -15.36 -5.37 -9.11
N ARG A 46 -16.05 -4.30 -8.74
CA ARG A 46 -17.39 -4.36 -8.13
C ARG A 46 -18.44 -5.04 -9.01
N ILE A 47 -18.38 -4.85 -10.32
CA ILE A 47 -19.35 -5.47 -11.25
C ILE A 47 -19.01 -6.95 -11.49
N ARG A 48 -17.73 -7.27 -11.65
CA ARG A 48 -17.28 -8.62 -12.03
C ARG A 48 -17.22 -9.58 -10.84
N THR A 49 -17.09 -9.07 -9.63
CA THR A 49 -16.97 -9.83 -8.40
C THR A 49 -18.06 -9.44 -7.40
N PRO A 50 -19.29 -9.97 -7.59
CA PRO A 50 -20.39 -9.58 -6.71
C PRO A 50 -20.10 -9.93 -5.26
N ALA A 51 -20.02 -8.91 -4.43
CA ALA A 51 -19.91 -9.05 -2.99
C ALA A 51 -21.25 -9.47 -2.42
N THR A 52 -21.36 -10.72 -1.94
CA THR A 52 -22.61 -11.26 -1.40
C THR A 52 -22.34 -12.19 -0.20
N SER A 53 -23.25 -12.17 0.78
CA SER A 53 -23.35 -13.18 1.83
C SER A 53 -22.06 -13.49 2.59
N GLY A 54 -21.17 -12.51 2.78
CA GLY A 54 -19.92 -12.72 3.51
C GLY A 54 -18.87 -13.53 2.73
N ASN A 55 -18.87 -13.49 1.40
CA ASN A 55 -17.79 -14.05 0.59
C ASN A 55 -16.52 -13.20 0.68
N ILE A 56 -15.40 -13.67 0.12
CA ILE A 56 -14.11 -12.97 0.12
C ILE A 56 -14.24 -11.52 -0.42
N TYR A 57 -15.02 -11.34 -1.47
CA TYR A 57 -15.22 -10.01 -2.09
C TYR A 57 -16.02 -9.06 -1.19
N HIS A 58 -16.93 -9.60 -0.38
CA HIS A 58 -17.70 -8.82 0.59
C HIS A 58 -16.77 -8.28 1.70
N TYR A 59 -15.90 -9.14 2.25
CA TYR A 59 -14.89 -8.71 3.24
C TYR A 59 -13.92 -7.67 2.67
N LYS A 60 -13.48 -7.84 1.42
CA LYS A 60 -12.67 -6.83 0.74
C LYS A 60 -13.40 -5.49 0.60
N SER A 61 -14.68 -5.53 0.20
CA SER A 61 -15.50 -4.33 0.06
C SER A 61 -15.66 -3.60 1.39
N TRP A 62 -16.00 -4.32 2.45
CA TRP A 62 -16.15 -3.72 3.78
C TRP A 62 -14.86 -3.10 4.30
N ALA A 63 -13.73 -3.77 4.11
CA ALA A 63 -12.45 -3.20 4.53
C ALA A 63 -12.11 -1.93 3.74
N LYS A 64 -12.39 -1.88 2.43
CA LYS A 64 -12.18 -0.71 1.57
C LYS A 64 -13.16 0.44 1.82
N GLU A 65 -14.25 0.23 2.55
CA GLU A 65 -15.15 1.31 3.01
C GLU A 65 -14.50 2.21 4.06
N VAL A 66 -13.47 1.71 4.77
CA VAL A 66 -12.73 2.49 5.75
C VAL A 66 -11.70 3.38 5.02
N PRO A 67 -11.79 4.71 5.16
CA PRO A 67 -10.87 5.62 4.51
C PRO A 67 -9.41 5.32 4.90
N GLY A 68 -8.53 5.30 3.92
CA GLY A 68 -7.12 5.00 4.14
C GLY A 68 -6.71 3.57 3.82
N VAL A 69 -7.63 2.67 3.61
CA VAL A 69 -7.35 1.31 3.11
C VAL A 69 -7.10 1.37 1.60
N GLY A 70 -5.93 0.91 1.15
CA GLY A 70 -5.56 0.82 -0.26
C GLY A 70 -5.95 -0.52 -0.86
N GLU A 71 -5.40 -1.61 -0.36
CA GLU A 71 -5.70 -2.95 -0.86
C GLU A 71 -5.87 -3.95 0.29
N VAL A 72 -6.58 -5.04 0.02
CA VAL A 72 -7.03 -6.00 1.02
C VAL A 72 -6.83 -7.44 0.53
N LYS A 73 -6.26 -8.28 1.38
CA LYS A 73 -6.18 -9.73 1.16
C LYS A 73 -6.98 -10.45 2.24
N VAL A 74 -7.84 -11.36 1.84
CA VAL A 74 -8.70 -12.13 2.77
C VAL A 74 -8.25 -13.58 2.77
N ILE A 75 -7.97 -14.11 3.96
CA ILE A 75 -7.52 -15.49 4.18
C ILE A 75 -8.59 -16.20 5.00
N PRO A 76 -9.44 -17.02 4.36
CA PRO A 76 -10.45 -17.79 5.08
C PRO A 76 -9.82 -18.95 5.85
N LEU A 77 -10.48 -19.32 6.96
CA LEU A 77 -10.14 -20.51 7.77
C LEU A 77 -8.71 -20.53 8.31
N TRP A 78 -8.08 -19.36 8.47
CA TRP A 78 -6.68 -19.21 8.84
C TRP A 78 -6.32 -19.80 10.22
N ASN A 79 -7.30 -19.91 11.10
CA ASN A 79 -7.15 -20.45 12.46
C ASN A 79 -8.32 -21.40 12.81
N GLY A 80 -8.76 -22.22 11.84
CA GLY A 80 -9.87 -23.15 11.99
C GLY A 80 -11.22 -22.62 11.50
N ASP A 81 -12.27 -23.34 11.82
CA ASP A 81 -13.61 -23.06 11.34
C ASP A 81 -14.11 -21.67 11.74
N ASN A 82 -14.88 -21.04 10.86
CA ASN A 82 -15.49 -19.72 11.06
C ASN A 82 -14.50 -18.56 11.23
N THR A 83 -13.21 -18.76 11.02
CA THR A 83 -12.22 -17.69 11.15
C THR A 83 -11.89 -17.06 9.80
N VAL A 84 -11.76 -15.72 9.78
CA VAL A 84 -11.38 -14.92 8.61
C VAL A 84 -10.26 -13.97 9.02
N LYS A 85 -9.11 -14.04 8.33
CA LYS A 85 -8.06 -13.05 8.49
C LYS A 85 -8.14 -12.05 7.34
N ILE A 86 -8.04 -10.77 7.67
CA ILE A 86 -8.09 -9.66 6.73
C ILE A 86 -6.77 -8.91 6.85
N VAL A 87 -5.94 -9.00 5.82
CA VAL A 87 -4.65 -8.33 5.74
C VAL A 87 -4.84 -7.06 4.93
N ILE A 88 -4.50 -5.91 5.52
CA ILE A 88 -4.69 -4.61 4.88
C ILE A 88 -3.36 -3.89 4.67
N ILE A 89 -3.33 -3.05 3.63
CA ILE A 89 -2.31 -2.04 3.38
C ILE A 89 -2.98 -0.68 3.23
N ASP A 90 -2.23 0.39 3.45
CA ASP A 90 -2.75 1.75 3.33
C ASP A 90 -2.93 2.18 1.85
N SER A 91 -3.50 3.36 1.63
CA SER A 91 -3.72 3.93 0.30
C SER A 91 -2.42 4.24 -0.47
N ASN A 92 -1.26 4.30 0.20
CA ASN A 92 0.05 4.43 -0.42
C ASN A 92 0.69 3.07 -0.74
N MET A 93 -0.07 1.97 -0.58
CA MET A 93 0.41 0.58 -0.71
C MET A 93 1.58 0.28 0.24
N GLN A 94 1.48 0.81 1.47
CA GLN A 94 2.42 0.55 2.56
C GLN A 94 1.72 -0.21 3.69
N PRO A 95 2.47 -0.79 4.65
CA PRO A 95 1.88 -1.40 5.83
C PRO A 95 0.93 -0.43 6.54
N ALA A 96 -0.26 -0.91 6.89
CA ALA A 96 -1.28 -0.10 7.56
C ALA A 96 -0.85 0.30 8.98
N SER A 97 -1.19 1.51 9.39
CA SER A 97 -0.96 1.97 10.76
C SER A 97 -1.80 1.17 11.76
N PRO A 98 -1.37 1.06 13.04
CA PRO A 98 -2.17 0.41 14.07
C PRO A 98 -3.57 1.02 14.24
N LEU A 99 -3.71 2.33 14.02
CA LEU A 99 -5.00 3.00 14.08
C LEU A 99 -5.92 2.55 12.95
N LEU A 100 -5.41 2.49 11.71
CA LEU A 100 -6.19 2.02 10.56
C LEU A 100 -6.63 0.56 10.75
N VAL A 101 -5.76 -0.31 11.28
CA VAL A 101 -6.09 -1.70 11.62
C VAL A 101 -7.25 -1.76 12.63
N GLN A 102 -7.23 -0.93 13.68
CA GLN A 102 -8.28 -0.87 14.69
C GLN A 102 -9.61 -0.37 14.12
N GLU A 103 -9.58 0.63 13.23
CA GLU A 103 -10.78 1.15 12.58
C GLU A 103 -11.42 0.11 11.67
N VAL A 104 -10.63 -0.61 10.86
CA VAL A 104 -11.12 -1.70 10.01
C VAL A 104 -11.65 -2.85 10.86
N GLN A 105 -10.94 -3.23 11.93
CA GLN A 105 -11.41 -4.27 12.87
C GLN A 105 -12.76 -3.89 13.48
N LYS A 106 -12.90 -2.66 13.96
CA LYS A 106 -14.15 -2.15 14.54
C LYS A 106 -15.30 -2.11 13.53
N HIS A 107 -15.00 -1.79 12.28
CA HIS A 107 -15.98 -1.73 11.20
C HIS A 107 -16.50 -3.12 10.82
N ILE A 108 -15.62 -4.12 10.73
CA ILE A 108 -15.96 -5.46 10.24
C ILE A 108 -16.49 -6.35 11.36
N ASP A 109 -15.75 -6.52 12.42
CA ASP A 109 -16.10 -7.38 13.56
C ASP A 109 -15.51 -6.77 14.84
N PRO A 110 -16.27 -5.92 15.56
CA PRO A 110 -15.83 -5.33 16.81
C PRO A 110 -15.35 -6.41 17.79
N ASN A 111 -14.10 -6.26 18.25
CA ASN A 111 -13.42 -7.18 19.17
C ASN A 111 -13.14 -8.60 18.62
N GLY A 112 -13.39 -8.90 17.36
CA GLY A 112 -13.18 -10.24 16.78
C GLY A 112 -14.07 -11.31 17.37
N ALA A 113 -15.23 -10.92 17.89
CA ALA A 113 -16.10 -11.77 18.70
C ALA A 113 -17.15 -12.55 17.89
N GLY A 114 -17.32 -12.24 16.61
CA GLY A 114 -18.27 -12.93 15.72
C GLY A 114 -19.72 -12.76 16.12
N LEU A 115 -20.06 -11.65 16.81
CA LEU A 115 -21.41 -11.39 17.32
C LEU A 115 -22.37 -10.79 16.28
N GLY A 116 -21.80 -10.33 15.14
CA GLY A 116 -22.58 -9.65 14.09
C GLY A 116 -22.88 -8.19 14.44
N ASP A 117 -22.10 -7.58 15.33
CA ASP A 117 -22.22 -6.16 15.70
C ASP A 117 -21.60 -5.21 14.65
N GLY A 118 -20.80 -5.75 13.72
CA GLY A 118 -20.22 -5.06 12.58
C GLY A 118 -20.81 -5.52 11.25
N GLN A 119 -19.99 -5.49 10.19
CA GLN A 119 -20.40 -5.94 8.85
C GLN A 119 -20.34 -7.47 8.68
N ALA A 120 -19.48 -8.13 9.46
CA ALA A 120 -19.33 -9.58 9.38
C ALA A 120 -20.58 -10.31 9.90
N PRO A 121 -20.98 -11.43 9.26
CA PRO A 121 -22.13 -12.21 9.72
C PRO A 121 -21.86 -12.86 11.09
N ILE A 122 -22.94 -13.11 11.83
CA ILE A 122 -22.89 -13.83 13.11
C ILE A 122 -22.14 -15.16 12.93
N GLY A 123 -21.21 -15.44 13.81
CA GLY A 123 -20.38 -16.65 13.81
C GLY A 123 -19.12 -16.54 12.96
N ALA A 124 -18.86 -15.43 12.27
CA ALA A 124 -17.61 -15.19 11.56
C ALA A 124 -16.63 -14.39 12.45
N PHE A 125 -15.58 -15.04 12.94
CA PHE A 125 -14.55 -14.45 13.78
C PHE A 125 -13.48 -13.79 12.90
N CYS A 126 -13.48 -12.46 12.82
CA CYS A 126 -12.61 -11.73 11.95
C CYS A 126 -11.40 -11.17 12.70
N THR A 127 -10.21 -11.35 12.12
CA THR A 127 -8.97 -10.77 12.62
C THR A 127 -8.38 -9.88 11.53
N VAL A 128 -8.25 -8.59 11.81
CA VAL A 128 -7.61 -7.62 10.91
C VAL A 128 -6.17 -7.40 11.32
N ILE A 129 -5.26 -7.46 10.36
CA ILE A 129 -3.84 -7.19 10.56
C ILE A 129 -3.30 -6.28 9.46
N SER A 130 -2.22 -5.56 9.76
CA SER A 130 -1.38 -4.92 8.74
C SER A 130 -0.56 -5.97 8.02
N ALA A 131 -0.29 -5.78 6.72
CA ALA A 131 0.71 -6.57 6.02
C ALA A 131 2.10 -6.40 6.66
N ILE A 132 2.89 -7.46 6.63
CA ILE A 132 4.27 -7.49 7.11
C ILE A 132 5.18 -6.99 5.97
N PRO A 133 5.99 -5.93 6.17
CA PRO A 133 6.86 -5.42 5.12
C PRO A 133 8.05 -6.36 4.87
N ILE A 134 8.32 -6.67 3.60
CA ILE A 134 9.56 -7.28 3.13
C ILE A 134 10.38 -6.21 2.43
N PRO A 135 11.52 -5.78 2.97
CA PRO A 135 12.37 -4.79 2.32
C PRO A 135 13.01 -5.39 1.06
N ILE A 136 12.93 -4.66 -0.03
CA ILE A 136 13.57 -4.97 -1.31
C ILE A 136 14.76 -4.03 -1.46
N ASN A 137 15.95 -4.59 -1.34
CA ASN A 137 17.21 -3.88 -1.49
C ASN A 137 17.83 -4.25 -2.85
N LEU A 138 18.15 -3.26 -3.66
CA LEU A 138 18.81 -3.45 -4.95
C LEU A 138 20.23 -2.92 -4.86
N VAL A 139 21.18 -3.75 -5.28
CA VAL A 139 22.60 -3.40 -5.40
C VAL A 139 23.08 -3.79 -6.80
N PHE A 140 23.67 -2.84 -7.53
CA PHE A 140 24.16 -3.11 -8.88
C PHE A 140 25.26 -2.12 -9.29
N ASN A 141 26.04 -2.48 -10.33
CA ASN A 141 26.95 -1.53 -10.98
C ASN A 141 26.23 -0.86 -12.14
N ALA A 142 26.38 0.45 -12.31
CA ALA A 142 25.76 1.17 -13.42
C ALA A 142 26.75 1.97 -14.26
N THR A 143 26.49 2.00 -15.56
CA THR A 143 27.03 3.00 -16.47
C THR A 143 26.02 4.14 -16.57
N LEU A 144 26.44 5.34 -16.16
CA LEU A 144 25.57 6.51 -16.16
C LEU A 144 25.62 7.28 -17.47
N LYS A 145 24.49 7.80 -17.90
CA LYS A 145 24.42 8.77 -19.00
C LYS A 145 25.12 10.07 -18.62
N SER A 146 25.71 10.75 -19.62
CA SER A 146 26.41 12.02 -19.39
C SER A 146 25.49 13.05 -18.71
N GLY A 147 26.01 13.66 -17.64
CA GLY A 147 25.30 14.71 -16.89
C GLY A 147 24.49 14.22 -15.69
N TYR A 148 24.46 12.91 -15.41
CA TYR A 148 23.80 12.36 -14.22
C TYR A 148 24.82 12.00 -13.12
N SER A 149 24.46 12.26 -11.88
CA SER A 149 25.19 11.76 -10.71
C SER A 149 24.57 10.44 -10.21
N VAL A 150 25.34 9.71 -9.40
CA VAL A 150 24.89 8.45 -8.80
C VAL A 150 23.63 8.67 -7.98
N GLU A 151 23.60 9.70 -7.17
CA GLU A 151 22.46 10.00 -6.27
C GLU A 151 21.16 10.27 -7.05
N VAL A 152 21.24 11.00 -8.17
CA VAL A 152 20.08 11.26 -9.04
C VAL A 152 19.61 9.98 -9.72
N ALA A 153 20.54 9.15 -10.17
CA ALA A 153 20.21 7.86 -10.77
C ALA A 153 19.55 6.91 -9.77
N GLU A 154 20.07 6.81 -8.54
CA GLU A 154 19.46 6.03 -7.45
C GLU A 154 18.04 6.51 -7.11
N GLU A 155 17.81 7.83 -7.07
CA GLU A 155 16.48 8.39 -6.83
C GLU A 155 15.49 8.02 -7.96
N ASN A 156 15.92 8.09 -9.22
CA ASN A 156 15.10 7.74 -10.37
C ASN A 156 14.76 6.25 -10.40
N VAL A 157 15.75 5.38 -10.16
CA VAL A 157 15.53 3.93 -10.01
C VAL A 157 14.58 3.65 -8.85
N SER A 158 14.77 4.31 -7.69
CA SER A 158 13.92 4.15 -6.52
C SER A 158 12.45 4.45 -6.83
N LYS A 159 12.17 5.53 -7.55
CA LYS A 159 10.80 5.89 -7.99
C LYS A 159 10.19 4.80 -8.87
N MET A 160 10.93 4.32 -9.86
CA MET A 160 10.45 3.26 -10.75
C MET A 160 10.15 1.96 -10.00
N ILE A 161 11.01 1.58 -9.07
CA ILE A 161 10.82 0.38 -8.24
C ILE A 161 9.63 0.56 -7.28
N VAL A 162 9.48 1.70 -6.62
CA VAL A 162 8.31 1.98 -5.75
C VAL A 162 7.01 1.84 -6.54
N ASP A 163 6.93 2.41 -7.73
CA ASP A 163 5.73 2.31 -8.57
C ASP A 163 5.46 0.86 -9.02
N TYR A 164 6.49 0.11 -9.30
CA TYR A 164 6.36 -1.32 -9.60
C TYR A 164 5.84 -2.10 -8.38
N LEU A 165 6.43 -1.91 -7.20
CA LEU A 165 6.01 -2.60 -5.98
C LEU A 165 4.55 -2.28 -5.62
N LYS A 166 4.12 -1.03 -5.79
CA LYS A 166 2.71 -0.64 -5.63
C LYS A 166 1.78 -1.39 -6.59
N LYS A 167 2.16 -1.54 -7.86
CA LYS A 167 1.35 -2.22 -8.88
C LYS A 167 1.17 -3.71 -8.60
N ILE A 168 2.18 -4.37 -8.01
CA ILE A 168 2.15 -5.81 -7.71
C ILE A 168 1.57 -6.14 -6.32
N ALA A 169 1.35 -5.12 -5.47
CA ALA A 169 0.86 -5.28 -4.10
C ALA A 169 -0.40 -6.15 -4.04
N PHE A 170 -0.35 -7.26 -3.31
CA PHE A 170 -1.38 -8.31 -3.20
C PHE A 170 -1.86 -8.96 -4.52
N LYS A 171 -1.25 -8.59 -5.65
CA LYS A 171 -1.57 -9.16 -6.98
C LYS A 171 -0.56 -10.24 -7.40
N GLN A 172 0.68 -10.15 -6.90
CA GLN A 172 1.73 -11.13 -7.16
C GLN A 172 2.34 -11.62 -5.83
N ASP A 173 2.83 -12.85 -5.85
CA ASP A 173 3.46 -13.52 -4.72
C ASP A 173 5.00 -13.51 -4.79
N PHE A 174 5.56 -12.70 -5.68
CA PHE A 174 7.00 -12.48 -5.80
C PHE A 174 7.32 -11.13 -6.44
N VAL A 175 8.51 -10.60 -6.13
CA VAL A 175 9.15 -9.50 -6.86
C VAL A 175 10.05 -10.13 -7.94
N SER A 176 9.80 -9.76 -9.20
CA SER A 176 10.53 -10.34 -10.32
C SER A 176 11.92 -9.70 -10.47
N TYR A 177 12.96 -10.52 -10.43
CA TYR A 177 14.34 -10.12 -10.70
C TYR A 177 14.49 -9.51 -12.11
N ALA A 178 13.95 -10.18 -13.13
CA ALA A 178 14.03 -9.73 -14.52
C ALA A 178 13.31 -8.39 -14.75
N GLN A 179 12.10 -8.23 -14.13
CA GLN A 179 11.36 -6.98 -14.23
C GLN A 179 12.09 -5.82 -13.53
N SER A 180 12.69 -6.08 -12.38
CA SER A 180 13.51 -5.08 -11.67
C SER A 180 14.71 -4.63 -12.52
N GLY A 181 15.37 -5.57 -13.20
CA GLY A 181 16.46 -5.24 -14.15
C GLY A 181 15.98 -4.41 -15.34
N SER A 182 14.81 -4.70 -15.90
CA SER A 182 14.21 -3.88 -16.96
C SER A 182 13.92 -2.45 -16.49
N LEU A 183 13.36 -2.30 -15.29
CA LEU A 183 13.07 -0.98 -14.70
C LEU A 183 14.34 -0.17 -14.43
N ILE A 184 15.43 -0.81 -14.05
CA ILE A 184 16.72 -0.14 -13.91
C ILE A 184 17.18 0.43 -15.26
N LEU A 185 17.11 -0.34 -16.36
CA LEU A 185 17.47 0.13 -17.70
C LEU A 185 16.55 1.25 -18.21
N ASP A 186 15.27 1.19 -17.88
CA ASP A 186 14.27 2.19 -18.27
C ASP A 186 14.38 3.47 -17.44
N SER A 187 15.16 3.45 -16.34
CA SER A 187 15.30 4.61 -15.45
C SER A 187 16.14 5.71 -16.09
N GLU A 188 15.72 6.94 -15.84
CA GLU A 188 16.43 8.12 -16.34
C GLU A 188 17.83 8.23 -15.70
N GLY A 189 18.85 8.42 -16.51
CA GLY A 189 20.26 8.53 -16.09
C GLY A 189 21.05 7.22 -16.17
N ILE A 190 20.41 6.07 -16.34
CA ILE A 190 21.09 4.78 -16.54
C ILE A 190 21.26 4.50 -18.03
N GLU A 191 22.47 4.21 -18.46
CA GLU A 191 22.80 3.73 -19.82
C GLU A 191 22.83 2.20 -19.88
N ASP A 192 23.48 1.58 -18.88
CA ASP A 192 23.59 0.13 -18.75
C ASP A 192 23.84 -0.24 -17.28
N TYR A 193 23.59 -1.50 -16.92
CA TYR A 193 23.91 -2.02 -15.59
C TYR A 193 24.49 -3.44 -15.66
N SER A 194 25.15 -3.85 -14.57
CA SER A 194 25.65 -5.22 -14.37
C SER A 194 25.59 -5.61 -12.90
N ASN A 195 25.77 -6.91 -12.63
CA ASN A 195 25.88 -7.47 -11.28
C ASN A 195 24.68 -7.14 -10.37
N LEU A 196 23.47 -7.00 -10.92
CA LEU A 196 22.28 -6.78 -10.12
C LEU A 196 22.10 -7.88 -9.06
N LYS A 197 21.85 -7.46 -7.84
CA LYS A 197 21.38 -8.31 -6.74
C LYS A 197 20.15 -7.70 -6.11
N ILE A 198 19.20 -8.55 -5.74
CA ILE A 198 18.03 -8.18 -4.95
C ILE A 198 18.11 -8.99 -3.64
N ASN A 199 18.24 -8.29 -2.51
CA ASN A 199 18.47 -8.90 -1.20
C ASN A 199 19.64 -9.90 -1.23
N ASP A 200 20.77 -9.48 -1.82
CA ASP A 200 22.02 -10.24 -1.99
C ASP A 200 21.94 -11.46 -2.94
N ASP A 201 20.82 -11.69 -3.62
CA ASP A 201 20.61 -12.82 -4.51
C ASP A 201 20.26 -12.37 -5.94
N VAL A 202 20.31 -13.31 -6.91
CA VAL A 202 20.03 -13.11 -8.34
C VAL A 202 18.74 -13.82 -8.79
N ILE A 203 17.81 -14.01 -7.87
CA ILE A 203 16.53 -14.70 -8.08
C ILE A 203 15.34 -13.80 -7.69
N ASN A 204 14.13 -14.24 -8.02
CA ASN A 204 12.91 -13.60 -7.57
C ASN A 204 12.79 -13.65 -6.03
N VAL A 205 12.34 -12.56 -5.42
CA VAL A 205 12.05 -12.51 -3.97
C VAL A 205 10.61 -12.92 -3.76
N SER A 206 10.37 -14.01 -3.02
CA SER A 206 9.03 -14.46 -2.67
C SER A 206 8.36 -13.53 -1.66
N VAL A 207 7.05 -13.32 -1.83
CA VAL A 207 6.19 -12.50 -0.95
C VAL A 207 5.03 -13.39 -0.47
N GLY A 208 4.93 -13.57 0.82
CA GLY A 208 3.92 -14.44 1.44
C GLY A 208 2.52 -13.82 1.45
N ASN A 209 1.55 -14.61 1.93
CA ASN A 209 0.15 -14.22 1.94
C ASN A 209 -0.16 -13.06 2.90
N GLU A 210 0.64 -12.84 3.90
CA GLU A 210 0.49 -11.77 4.90
C GLU A 210 1.53 -10.67 4.71
N GLU A 211 2.30 -10.72 3.62
CA GLU A 211 3.46 -9.87 3.39
C GLU A 211 3.21 -8.88 2.24
N ILE A 212 3.99 -7.80 2.26
CA ILE A 212 4.06 -6.82 1.19
C ILE A 212 5.51 -6.43 0.92
N ALA A 213 5.90 -6.39 -0.34
CA ALA A 213 7.20 -5.90 -0.75
C ALA A 213 7.23 -4.37 -0.68
N VAL A 214 8.22 -3.81 0.02
CA VAL A 214 8.47 -2.38 0.14
C VAL A 214 9.90 -2.07 -0.26
N LEU A 215 10.17 -0.88 -0.78
CA LEU A 215 11.54 -0.50 -1.10
C LEU A 215 12.35 -0.36 0.20
N GLY A 216 13.45 -1.12 0.32
CA GLY A 216 14.45 -0.99 1.38
C GLY A 216 15.53 0.02 1.02
N GLY A 217 16.09 -0.12 -0.18
CA GLY A 217 17.11 0.78 -0.70
C GLY A 217 17.55 0.44 -2.12
N VAL A 218 18.19 1.40 -2.77
CA VAL A 218 18.89 1.24 -4.05
C VAL A 218 20.30 1.73 -3.84
N GLU A 219 21.28 0.91 -4.23
CA GLU A 219 22.71 1.22 -4.12
C GLU A 219 23.40 0.95 -5.46
N ILE A 220 24.03 1.96 -6.01
CA ILE A 220 24.86 1.86 -7.19
C ILE A 220 26.33 1.77 -6.78
N VAL A 221 26.93 0.62 -7.00
CA VAL A 221 28.37 0.38 -6.75
C VAL A 221 29.16 0.79 -7.99
N GLN A 222 30.20 1.60 -7.80
CA GLN A 222 31.10 2.04 -8.86
C GLN A 222 32.28 1.09 -9.03
#